data_c17c8318c99fbdf20aa340739082fc0e
#
_entry.id   c17c8318c99fbdf20aa340739082fc0e
#
_cell.length_a   1.000
_cell.length_b   1.000
_cell.length_c   1.000
_cell.angle_alpha   90.00
_cell.angle_beta   90.00
_cell.angle_gamma   90.00
#
_symmetry.space_group_name_H-M   'P 1'
#
loop_
_entity.id
_entity.type
_entity.pdbx_description
1 polymer ?
#
loop_
_entity_poly.entity_id
_entity_poly.type
_entity_poly.pdbx_seq_one_letter_code
_entity_poly.pdbx_strand_id
1 'polypeptide(L)'
;MKKFFYMLLVCCMLMTWMVSPVYAADTETKSDVTIIELSDTLTVEISLETFSNYRANITGGRKNFVVKSGGREVGSATLYATFEYNGTTAWVTDTDYTKTTTSGCTYSHGGITTSGNRATMTGSFLYGGTSYPFSISLTCSGSGTVS
;
A
#
# COMPACT_ATOMS: atom_id res chain seq x y z
N MET A 1 -20.28 -33.66 -48.62
CA MET A 1 -19.24 -33.60 -47.55
C MET A 1 -18.41 -32.32 -47.52
N LYS A 2 -17.98 -31.73 -48.64
CA LYS A 2 -17.18 -30.47 -48.63
C LYS A 2 -17.91 -29.23 -48.05
N LYS A 3 -19.23 -29.09 -48.24
CA LYS A 3 -20.02 -27.97 -47.73
C LYS A 3 -20.22 -28.00 -46.22
N PHE A 4 -20.25 -29.18 -45.60
CA PHE A 4 -20.39 -29.35 -44.15
C PHE A 4 -19.08 -28.96 -43.42
N PHE A 5 -17.96 -29.20 -44.04
CA PHE A 5 -16.65 -28.86 -43.47
C PHE A 5 -16.40 -27.36 -43.44
N TYR A 6 -16.87 -26.61 -44.46
CA TYR A 6 -16.79 -25.16 -44.50
C TYR A 6 -17.69 -24.49 -43.45
N MET A 7 -18.86 -25.04 -43.20
CA MET A 7 -19.78 -24.50 -42.17
C MET A 7 -19.26 -24.71 -40.75
N LEU A 8 -18.56 -25.83 -40.51
CA LEU A 8 -17.94 -26.08 -39.20
C LEU A 8 -16.71 -25.17 -38.98
N LEU A 9 -15.93 -24.89 -40.03
CA LEU A 9 -14.76 -24.00 -39.94
C LEU A 9 -15.16 -22.53 -39.67
N VAL A 10 -16.26 -22.07 -40.30
CA VAL A 10 -16.79 -20.71 -40.06
C VAL A 10 -17.36 -20.56 -38.66
N CYS A 11 -18.01 -21.61 -38.10
CA CYS A 11 -18.49 -21.59 -36.73
C CYS A 11 -17.36 -21.53 -35.67
N CYS A 12 -16.24 -22.22 -35.93
CA CYS A 12 -15.05 -22.15 -35.07
C CYS A 12 -14.36 -20.76 -35.11
N MET A 13 -14.37 -20.09 -36.28
CA MET A 13 -13.80 -18.73 -36.38
C MET A 13 -14.65 -17.64 -35.72
N LEU A 14 -15.96 -17.84 -35.54
CA LEU A 14 -16.84 -16.90 -34.90
C LEU A 14 -16.81 -17.02 -33.36
N MET A 15 -16.28 -18.11 -32.79
CA MET A 15 -16.16 -18.28 -31.34
C MET A 15 -14.88 -17.64 -30.72
N THR A 16 -13.95 -17.19 -31.55
CA THR A 16 -12.68 -16.60 -31.05
C THR A 16 -12.76 -15.11 -30.75
N TRP A 17 -13.92 -14.46 -30.92
CA TRP A 17 -14.05 -13.00 -30.77
C TRP A 17 -14.76 -12.56 -29.48
N MET A 18 -15.06 -13.48 -28.55
CA MET A 18 -15.62 -13.14 -27.25
C MET A 18 -14.65 -13.42 -26.10
N VAL A 19 -13.37 -13.15 -26.27
CA VAL A 19 -12.50 -12.89 -25.13
C VAL A 19 -12.69 -11.41 -24.80
N SER A 20 -13.69 -11.11 -23.99
CA SER A 20 -13.76 -9.80 -23.35
C SER A 20 -12.45 -9.62 -22.58
N PRO A 21 -11.71 -8.51 -22.78
CA PRO A 21 -10.59 -8.22 -21.91
C PRO A 21 -11.16 -8.14 -20.50
N VAL A 22 -10.67 -8.99 -19.62
CA VAL A 22 -10.87 -8.81 -18.19
C VAL A 22 -10.15 -7.51 -17.86
N TYR A 23 -10.87 -6.41 -17.81
CA TYR A 23 -10.37 -5.18 -17.26
C TYR A 23 -9.98 -5.50 -15.82
N ALA A 24 -8.70 -5.44 -15.53
CA ALA A 24 -8.23 -5.34 -14.16
C ALA A 24 -9.01 -4.18 -13.54
N ALA A 25 -9.73 -4.46 -12.46
CA ALA A 25 -10.46 -3.43 -11.74
C ALA A 25 -9.46 -2.32 -11.40
N ASP A 26 -9.75 -1.10 -11.82
CA ASP A 26 -8.97 0.08 -11.48
C ASP A 26 -8.81 0.11 -9.95
N THR A 27 -7.58 -0.07 -9.50
CA THR A 27 -7.22 0.12 -8.11
C THR A 27 -7.20 1.64 -7.88
N GLU A 28 -8.28 2.20 -7.34
CA GLU A 28 -8.27 3.59 -6.90
C GLU A 28 -7.18 3.76 -5.84
N THR A 29 -6.06 4.34 -6.22
CA THR A 29 -5.00 4.71 -5.31
C THR A 29 -5.30 6.10 -4.77
N LYS A 30 -5.91 6.18 -3.60
CA LYS A 30 -6.04 7.45 -2.87
C LYS A 30 -4.73 7.72 -2.15
N SER A 31 -4.05 8.80 -2.51
CA SER A 31 -2.87 9.29 -1.80
C SER A 31 -3.24 10.49 -0.94
N ASP A 32 -3.01 10.38 0.34
CA ASP A 32 -3.12 11.49 1.30
C ASP A 32 -1.72 11.78 1.85
N VAL A 33 -1.27 13.04 1.75
CA VAL A 33 0.09 13.44 2.10
C VAL A 33 0.03 14.53 3.16
N THR A 34 0.70 14.29 4.28
CA THR A 34 0.90 15.28 5.36
C THR A 34 2.37 15.64 5.44
N ILE A 35 2.69 16.93 5.41
CA ILE A 35 4.05 17.44 5.55
C ILE A 35 4.18 18.12 6.91
N ILE A 36 5.22 17.77 7.66
CA ILE A 36 5.56 18.35 8.96
C ILE A 36 6.95 18.97 8.84
N GLU A 37 7.04 20.26 9.02
CA GLU A 37 8.31 21.00 9.09
C GLU A 37 8.92 20.84 10.48
N LEU A 38 10.13 20.31 10.57
CA LEU A 38 10.86 20.13 11.83
C LEU A 38 11.91 21.23 12.03
N SER A 39 12.44 21.80 10.94
CA SER A 39 13.33 22.96 10.89
C SER A 39 13.35 23.55 9.49
N ASP A 40 14.03 24.67 9.29
CA ASP A 40 14.17 25.37 7.99
C ASP A 40 14.67 24.45 6.85
N THR A 41 15.38 23.39 7.18
CA THR A 41 15.96 22.46 6.20
C THR A 41 15.46 21.03 6.31
N LEU A 42 14.74 20.70 7.38
CA LEU A 42 14.31 19.32 7.63
C LEU A 42 12.78 19.21 7.68
N THR A 43 12.24 18.33 6.87
CA THR A 43 10.81 18.03 6.80
C THR A 43 10.56 16.54 6.92
N VAL A 44 9.39 16.19 7.45
CA VAL A 44 8.84 14.84 7.44
C VAL A 44 7.60 14.83 6.57
N GLU A 45 7.53 13.87 5.68
CA GLU A 45 6.38 13.61 4.84
C GLU A 45 5.76 12.27 5.22
N ILE A 46 4.46 12.25 5.49
CA ILE A 46 3.70 11.04 5.75
C ILE A 46 2.68 10.89 4.63
N SER A 47 2.72 9.78 3.91
CA SER A 47 1.77 9.48 2.84
C SER A 47 1.08 8.15 3.07
N LEU A 48 -0.20 8.08 2.68
CA LEU A 48 -1.04 6.89 2.72
C LEU A 48 -1.44 6.52 1.29
N GLU A 49 -1.23 5.28 0.90
CA GLU A 49 -1.76 4.69 -0.32
C GLU A 49 -2.56 3.44 0.02
N THR A 50 -3.72 3.29 -0.58
CA THR A 50 -4.64 2.17 -0.32
C THR A 50 -4.88 1.35 -1.57
N PHE A 51 -5.14 0.06 -1.40
CA PHE A 51 -5.53 -0.87 -2.47
C PHE A 51 -6.65 -1.78 -1.96
N SER A 52 -7.53 -2.21 -2.84
CA SER A 52 -8.66 -3.07 -2.47
C SER A 52 -8.87 -4.20 -3.48
N ASN A 53 -9.32 -5.35 -2.99
CA ASN A 53 -9.79 -6.45 -3.78
C ASN A 53 -11.24 -6.77 -3.39
N TYR A 54 -12.19 -6.11 -4.03
CA TYR A 54 -13.62 -6.21 -3.71
C TYR A 54 -14.21 -7.62 -3.81
N ARG A 55 -13.58 -8.51 -4.57
CA ARG A 55 -14.07 -9.89 -4.72
C ARG A 55 -13.75 -10.79 -3.54
N ALA A 56 -12.78 -10.42 -2.71
CA ALA A 56 -12.27 -11.26 -1.64
C ALA A 56 -12.50 -10.66 -0.25
N ASN A 57 -13.17 -9.50 -0.11
CA ASN A 57 -13.23 -8.74 1.14
C ASN A 57 -11.85 -8.49 1.76
N ILE A 58 -10.88 -8.28 0.89
CA ILE A 58 -9.48 -7.99 1.24
C ILE A 58 -9.18 -6.57 0.79
N THR A 59 -8.56 -5.83 1.67
CA THR A 59 -8.07 -4.48 1.42
C THR A 59 -6.72 -4.31 2.10
N GLY A 60 -6.01 -3.28 1.73
CA GLY A 60 -4.74 -2.99 2.38
C GLY A 60 -4.26 -1.60 2.05
N GLY A 61 -3.11 -1.29 2.59
CA GLY A 61 -2.47 -0.02 2.32
C GLY A 61 -1.01 -0.04 2.71
N ARG A 62 -0.35 1.03 2.32
CA ARG A 62 0.99 1.38 2.79
C ARG A 62 1.00 2.80 3.31
N LYS A 63 1.71 2.99 4.41
CA LYS A 63 1.94 4.30 5.01
C LYS A 63 3.43 4.55 5.07
N ASN A 64 3.86 5.64 4.44
CA ASN A 64 5.26 6.02 4.37
C ASN A 64 5.55 7.11 5.40
N PHE A 65 6.73 7.03 6.02
CA PHE A 65 7.33 8.08 6.81
C PHE A 65 8.68 8.42 6.16
N VAL A 66 8.81 9.64 5.64
CA VAL A 66 9.96 10.09 4.85
C VAL A 66 10.60 11.29 5.54
N VAL A 67 11.88 11.20 5.84
CA VAL A 67 12.69 12.32 6.35
C VAL A 67 13.43 12.96 5.18
N LYS A 68 13.25 14.26 4.99
CA LYS A 68 13.90 15.04 3.93
C LYS A 68 14.75 16.14 4.52
N SER A 69 15.95 16.34 3.96
CA SER A 69 16.84 17.45 4.27
C SER A 69 17.14 18.24 3.02
N GLY A 70 16.87 19.56 3.04
CA GLY A 70 16.99 20.41 1.85
C GLY A 70 16.14 19.92 0.67
N GLY A 71 14.97 19.35 0.94
CA GLY A 71 14.05 18.80 -0.06
C GLY A 71 14.45 17.42 -0.61
N ARG A 72 15.56 16.83 -0.17
CA ARG A 72 16.03 15.50 -0.58
C ARG A 72 15.72 14.46 0.49
N GLU A 73 15.24 13.30 0.10
CA GLU A 73 15.07 12.17 1.02
C GLU A 73 16.43 11.74 1.59
N VAL A 74 16.49 11.63 2.92
CA VAL A 74 17.65 11.11 3.66
C VAL A 74 17.34 9.77 4.33
N GLY A 75 16.08 9.50 4.59
CA GLY A 75 15.61 8.22 5.11
C GLY A 75 14.11 8.05 4.94
N SER A 76 13.67 6.83 4.73
CA SER A 76 12.24 6.49 4.70
C SER A 76 11.97 5.11 5.31
N ALA A 77 10.77 4.96 5.85
CA ALA A 77 10.23 3.68 6.31
C ALA A 77 8.78 3.57 5.89
N THR A 78 8.40 2.39 5.40
CA THR A 78 7.06 2.12 4.91
C THR A 78 6.48 0.94 5.67
N LEU A 79 5.31 1.13 6.28
CA LEU A 79 4.48 0.05 6.81
C LEU A 79 3.52 -0.42 5.72
N TYR A 80 3.44 -1.73 5.52
CA TYR A 80 2.42 -2.41 4.72
C TYR A 80 1.50 -3.18 5.66
N ALA A 81 0.20 -3.15 5.39
CA ALA A 81 -0.75 -4.01 6.09
C ALA A 81 -1.86 -4.47 5.14
N THR A 82 -2.25 -5.72 5.28
CA THR A 82 -3.39 -6.34 4.62
C THR A 82 -4.45 -6.65 5.66
N PHE A 83 -5.69 -6.41 5.30
CA PHE A 83 -6.86 -6.60 6.16
C PHE A 83 -7.91 -7.45 5.45
N GLU A 84 -8.58 -8.29 6.22
CA GLU A 84 -9.87 -8.85 5.84
C GLU A 84 -10.98 -8.10 6.57
N TYR A 85 -12.17 -8.03 5.95
CA TYR A 85 -13.35 -7.38 6.52
C TYR A 85 -14.63 -8.12 6.13
N ASN A 86 -15.71 -7.97 6.92
CA ASN A 86 -16.97 -8.68 6.72
C ASN A 86 -18.20 -7.78 6.66
N GLY A 87 -18.02 -6.47 6.48
CA GLY A 87 -19.08 -5.47 6.49
C GLY A 87 -19.32 -4.85 7.87
N THR A 88 -18.90 -5.49 8.95
CA THR A 88 -19.09 -5.01 10.34
C THR A 88 -17.75 -4.83 11.05
N THR A 89 -16.85 -5.77 10.88
CA THR A 89 -15.52 -5.79 11.51
C THR A 89 -14.44 -5.98 10.48
N ALA A 90 -13.22 -5.60 10.83
CA ALA A 90 -12.01 -5.88 10.06
C ALA A 90 -10.91 -6.39 10.99
N TRP A 91 -9.91 -7.09 10.44
CA TRP A 91 -8.74 -7.56 11.19
C TRP A 91 -7.52 -7.59 10.28
N VAL A 92 -6.35 -7.43 10.89
CA VAL A 92 -5.06 -7.52 10.19
C VAL A 92 -4.77 -8.98 9.88
N THR A 93 -4.43 -9.28 8.63
CA THR A 93 -4.03 -10.63 8.19
C THR A 93 -2.55 -10.74 7.88
N ASP A 94 -1.92 -9.63 7.45
CA ASP A 94 -0.50 -9.61 7.14
C ASP A 94 0.10 -8.21 7.37
N THR A 95 1.40 -8.17 7.70
CA THR A 95 2.16 -6.92 7.84
C THR A 95 3.59 -7.12 7.37
N ASP A 96 4.13 -6.10 6.72
CA ASP A 96 5.53 -6.03 6.31
C ASP A 96 6.03 -4.60 6.39
N TYR A 97 7.34 -4.41 6.26
CA TYR A 97 7.92 -3.07 6.17
C TYR A 97 9.13 -3.02 5.25
N THR A 98 9.37 -1.86 4.72
CA THR A 98 10.62 -1.54 4.01
C THR A 98 11.24 -0.29 4.59
N LYS A 99 12.54 -0.11 4.36
CA LYS A 99 13.29 1.08 4.78
C LYS A 99 14.34 1.46 3.75
N THR A 100 14.63 2.75 3.69
CA THR A 100 15.76 3.29 2.92
C THR A 100 16.52 4.29 3.78
N THR A 101 17.83 4.36 3.64
CA THR A 101 18.68 5.38 4.31
C THR A 101 19.80 5.79 3.37
N THR A 102 20.14 7.08 3.39
CA THR A 102 21.31 7.61 2.72
C THR A 102 22.50 7.70 3.68
N SER A 103 23.68 8.02 3.16
CA SER A 103 24.87 8.25 3.99
C SER A 103 24.62 9.32 5.05
N GLY A 104 24.98 9.05 6.30
CA GLY A 104 24.75 9.95 7.44
C GLY A 104 23.37 9.82 8.09
N CYS A 105 22.48 8.95 7.57
CA CYS A 105 21.23 8.60 8.19
C CYS A 105 21.22 7.14 8.64
N THR A 106 20.85 6.86 9.87
CA THR A 106 20.66 5.50 10.38
C THR A 106 19.23 5.27 10.82
N TYR A 107 18.76 4.03 10.69
CA TYR A 107 17.42 3.62 11.06
C TYR A 107 17.46 2.60 12.20
N SER A 108 16.62 2.79 13.19
CA SER A 108 16.37 1.82 14.27
C SER A 108 14.91 1.39 14.24
N HIS A 109 14.69 0.08 14.06
CA HIS A 109 13.35 -0.50 14.03
C HIS A 109 12.86 -0.79 15.45
N GLY A 110 11.70 -0.21 15.82
CA GLY A 110 11.06 -0.46 17.11
C GLY A 110 10.11 -1.67 17.10
N GLY A 111 9.66 -2.09 15.91
CA GLY A 111 8.77 -3.23 15.72
C GLY A 111 7.45 -2.87 15.06
N ILE A 112 6.71 -3.93 14.68
CA ILE A 112 5.32 -3.85 14.24
C ILE A 112 4.44 -4.55 15.26
N THR A 113 3.36 -3.90 15.66
CA THR A 113 2.32 -4.47 16.53
C THR A 113 0.97 -4.45 15.84
N THR A 114 0.17 -5.48 16.04
CA THR A 114 -1.20 -5.58 15.51
C THR A 114 -2.20 -5.71 16.65
N SER A 115 -3.34 -5.05 16.50
CA SER A 115 -4.46 -5.17 17.45
C SER A 115 -5.77 -5.01 16.70
N GLY A 116 -6.52 -6.10 16.55
CA GLY A 116 -7.78 -6.13 15.82
C GLY A 116 -7.59 -5.65 14.38
N ASN A 117 -8.20 -4.51 14.07
CA ASN A 117 -8.19 -3.90 12.74
C ASN A 117 -7.06 -2.87 12.53
N ARG A 118 -6.03 -2.87 13.38
CA ARG A 118 -4.95 -1.88 13.35
C ARG A 118 -3.58 -2.54 13.32
N ALA A 119 -2.70 -2.05 12.43
CA ALA A 119 -1.28 -2.33 12.43
C ALA A 119 -0.52 -1.04 12.74
N THR A 120 0.49 -1.11 13.61
CA THR A 120 1.32 0.03 14.00
C THR A 120 2.79 -0.32 13.91
N MET A 121 3.57 0.50 13.22
CA MET A 121 5.03 0.41 13.17
C MET A 121 5.65 1.57 13.92
N THR A 122 6.64 1.27 14.74
CA THR A 122 7.46 2.26 15.43
C THR A 122 8.92 2.16 15.01
N GLY A 123 9.63 3.25 15.08
CA GLY A 123 11.05 3.32 14.79
C GLY A 123 11.62 4.72 15.00
N SER A 124 12.87 4.87 14.63
CA SER A 124 13.50 6.21 14.63
C SER A 124 14.56 6.32 13.54
N PHE A 125 14.73 7.50 13.02
CA PHE A 125 15.87 7.89 12.20
C PHE A 125 16.83 8.76 13.00
N LEU A 126 18.12 8.50 12.91
CA LEU A 126 19.16 9.38 13.43
C LEU A 126 19.84 10.08 12.24
N TYR A 127 19.73 11.39 12.18
CA TYR A 127 20.32 12.21 11.12
C TYR A 127 20.86 13.52 11.71
N GLY A 128 22.08 13.92 11.32
CA GLY A 128 22.71 15.15 11.87
C GLY A 128 22.90 15.13 13.38
N GLY A 129 23.01 13.96 14.03
CA GLY A 129 23.12 13.81 15.48
C GLY A 129 21.79 13.90 16.25
N THR A 130 20.68 14.10 15.55
CA THR A 130 19.33 14.19 16.15
C THR A 130 18.51 12.95 15.83
N SER A 131 17.81 12.43 16.83
CA SER A 131 16.89 11.30 16.67
C SER A 131 15.47 11.78 16.35
N TYR A 132 14.86 11.19 15.33
CA TYR A 132 13.49 11.44 14.86
C TYR A 132 12.65 10.18 15.05
N PRO A 133 12.06 9.99 16.24
CA PRO A 133 11.18 8.85 16.50
C PRO A 133 9.86 9.02 15.74
N PHE A 134 9.28 7.89 15.32
CA PHE A 134 7.98 7.89 14.67
C PHE A 134 7.12 6.71 15.09
N SER A 135 5.82 6.89 14.93
CA SER A 135 4.81 5.84 15.02
C SER A 135 3.79 6.09 13.93
N ILE A 136 3.69 5.15 12.97
CA ILE A 136 2.71 5.18 11.89
C ILE A 136 1.79 3.99 12.01
N SER A 137 0.49 4.21 11.73
CA SER A 137 -0.52 3.15 11.84
C SER A 137 -1.38 3.11 10.58
N LEU A 138 -1.81 1.91 10.24
CA LEU A 138 -2.87 1.64 9.28
C LEU A 138 -4.05 1.03 10.04
N THR A 139 -5.26 1.52 9.78
CA THR A 139 -6.50 1.03 10.40
C THR A 139 -7.51 0.74 9.31
N CYS A 140 -8.24 -0.38 9.41
CA CYS A 140 -9.29 -0.73 8.48
C CYS A 140 -10.67 -0.70 9.16
N SER A 141 -11.65 -0.08 8.51
CA SER A 141 -13.06 -0.14 8.97
C SER A 141 -13.69 -1.48 8.61
N GLY A 142 -14.82 -1.80 9.25
CA GLY A 142 -15.60 -2.99 8.92
C GLY A 142 -16.13 -3.02 7.48
N SER A 143 -16.19 -1.86 6.80
CA SER A 143 -16.55 -1.73 5.39
C SER A 143 -15.36 -1.83 4.41
N GLY A 144 -14.13 -2.02 4.93
CA GLY A 144 -12.92 -2.15 4.11
C GLY A 144 -12.22 -0.84 3.77
N THR A 145 -12.57 0.28 4.41
CA THR A 145 -11.87 1.56 4.22
C THR A 145 -10.61 1.59 5.08
N VAL A 146 -9.44 1.81 4.47
CA VAL A 146 -8.14 1.95 5.14
C VAL A 146 -7.80 3.42 5.35
N SER A 147 -7.25 3.73 6.54
CA SER A 147 -6.84 5.06 6.97
C SER A 147 -5.51 5.06 7.75
#